data_a46301851bd91556df7e43beba4e8ad5
#
_entry.id   a46301851bd91556df7e43beba4e8ad5
#
_cell.length_a   1.000
_cell.length_b   1.000
_cell.length_c   1.000
_cell.angle_alpha   90.00
_cell.angle_beta   90.00
_cell.angle_gamma   90.00
#
_symmetry.space_group_name_H-M   'P 1'
#
loop_
_entity.id
_entity.type
_entity.pdbx_description
1 polymer ?
#
loop_
_entity_poly.entity_id
_entity_poly.type
_entity_poly.pdbx_seq_one_letter_code
_entity_poly.pdbx_strand_id
1 'polypeptide(L)'
;MKSAEETAIDILGWLANEPDLLGRFLALTGTEISSLRHSAGDPGFLAGVVDFLMGHEPTLLAFCDATGTSPQDVVYAHAVLSGPDNPGDF
;
A
#
# COMPACT_ATOMS: atom_id res chain seq x y z
N MET A 1 13.93 -7.00 8.85
CA MET A 1 12.69 -6.25 8.72
C MET A 1 12.65 -5.50 7.40
N LYS A 2 11.56 -5.55 6.70
CA LYS A 2 11.44 -4.85 5.43
C LYS A 2 11.31 -3.36 5.65
N SER A 3 11.83 -2.62 4.71
CA SER A 3 11.60 -1.17 4.74
C SER A 3 10.13 -0.87 4.41
N ALA A 4 9.71 0.34 4.72
CA ALA A 4 8.35 0.76 4.41
C ALA A 4 8.08 0.70 2.91
N GLU A 5 9.05 1.11 2.10
CA GLU A 5 8.89 1.07 0.65
C GLU A 5 8.79 -0.36 0.14
N GLU A 6 9.60 -1.26 0.66
CA GLU A 6 9.53 -2.65 0.26
C GLU A 6 8.18 -3.26 0.58
N THR A 7 7.64 -2.94 1.76
CA THR A 7 6.33 -3.43 2.13
C THR A 7 5.27 -2.91 1.17
N ALA A 8 5.32 -1.62 0.84
CA ALA A 8 4.36 -1.03 -0.08
C ALA A 8 4.45 -1.65 -1.47
N ILE A 9 5.66 -1.90 -1.95
CA ILE A 9 5.86 -2.52 -3.25
C ILE A 9 5.35 -3.96 -3.24
N ASP A 10 5.56 -4.68 -2.13
CA ASP A 10 5.02 -6.02 -2.00
C ASP A 10 3.48 -6.01 -2.06
N ILE A 11 2.86 -5.03 -1.43
CA ILE A 11 1.41 -4.89 -1.49
C ILE A 11 0.97 -4.64 -2.93
N LEU A 12 1.66 -3.76 -3.63
CA LEU A 12 1.31 -3.44 -5.01
C LEU A 12 1.44 -4.68 -5.90
N GLY A 13 2.52 -5.45 -5.70
CA GLY A 13 2.71 -6.68 -6.46
C GLY A 13 1.61 -7.71 -6.18
N TRP A 14 1.18 -7.80 -4.92
CA TRP A 14 0.09 -8.69 -4.56
C TRP A 14 -1.22 -8.23 -5.20
N LEU A 15 -1.49 -6.92 -5.14
CA LEU A 15 -2.69 -6.36 -5.77
C LEU A 15 -2.72 -6.63 -7.27
N ALA A 16 -1.56 -6.61 -7.91
CA ALA A 16 -1.48 -6.86 -9.34
C ALA A 16 -1.99 -8.25 -9.72
N ASN A 17 -2.00 -9.17 -8.75
CA ASN A 17 -2.50 -10.52 -8.97
C ASN A 17 -3.93 -10.69 -8.45
N GLU A 18 -4.56 -9.59 -8.02
CA GLU A 18 -5.93 -9.60 -7.50
C GLU A 18 -6.75 -8.63 -8.33
N PRO A 19 -7.26 -9.05 -9.49
CA PRO A 19 -7.87 -8.11 -10.45
C PRO A 19 -8.99 -7.25 -9.86
N ASP A 20 -9.83 -7.82 -9.03
CA ASP A 20 -10.95 -7.07 -8.45
C ASP A 20 -10.45 -5.98 -7.50
N LEU A 21 -9.47 -6.34 -6.67
CA LEU A 21 -8.90 -5.39 -5.72
C LEU A 21 -8.09 -4.32 -6.43
N LEU A 22 -7.32 -4.72 -7.43
CA LEU A 22 -6.55 -3.77 -8.20
C LEU A 22 -7.47 -2.77 -8.90
N GLY A 23 -8.56 -3.25 -9.49
CA GLY A 23 -9.52 -2.38 -10.13
C GLY A 23 -10.10 -1.37 -9.18
N ARG A 24 -10.43 -1.81 -7.96
CA ARG A 24 -10.96 -0.90 -6.95
C ARG A 24 -9.94 0.14 -6.54
N PHE A 25 -8.68 -0.28 -6.35
CA PHE A 25 -7.61 0.63 -5.99
C PHE A 25 -7.41 1.69 -7.07
N LEU A 26 -7.38 1.26 -8.33
CA LEU A 26 -7.19 2.19 -9.45
C LEU A 26 -8.34 3.18 -9.55
N ALA A 27 -9.56 2.71 -9.32
CA ALA A 27 -10.73 3.58 -9.37
C ALA A 27 -10.70 4.62 -8.24
N LEU A 28 -10.27 4.20 -7.05
CA LEU A 28 -10.24 5.11 -5.90
C LEU A 28 -9.15 6.15 -6.03
N THR A 29 -8.03 5.80 -6.66
CA THR A 29 -6.90 6.73 -6.76
C THR A 29 -6.87 7.49 -8.07
N GLY A 30 -7.68 7.09 -9.04
CA GLY A 30 -7.65 7.70 -10.36
C GLY A 30 -6.42 7.32 -11.16
N THR A 31 -5.69 6.30 -10.73
CA THR A 31 -4.47 5.89 -11.40
C THR A 31 -4.80 4.90 -12.51
N GLU A 32 -4.10 5.01 -13.64
CA GLU A 32 -4.26 4.06 -14.73
C GLU A 32 -3.26 2.94 -14.58
N ILE A 33 -3.64 1.76 -15.04
CA ILE A 33 -2.78 0.60 -14.93
C ILE A 33 -1.46 0.82 -15.65
N SER A 34 -1.48 1.56 -16.73
CA SER A 34 -0.26 1.84 -17.51
C SER A 34 0.71 2.74 -16.74
N SER A 35 0.24 3.43 -15.71
CA SER A 35 1.06 4.34 -14.91
C SER A 35 1.64 3.69 -13.67
N LEU A 36 1.25 2.46 -13.36
CA LEU A 36 1.64 1.84 -12.09
C LEU A 36 3.14 1.75 -11.91
N ARG A 37 3.87 1.36 -12.96
CA ARG A 37 5.32 1.21 -12.86
C ARG A 37 5.98 2.53 -12.53
N HIS A 38 5.54 3.60 -13.17
CA HIS A 38 6.08 4.92 -12.93
C HIS A 38 5.70 5.41 -11.54
N SER A 39 4.45 5.20 -11.15
CA SER A 39 3.96 5.67 -9.86
C SER A 39 4.60 4.93 -8.70
N ALA A 40 5.08 3.71 -8.92
CA ALA A 40 5.70 2.93 -7.85
C ALA A 40 6.95 3.58 -7.28
N GLY A 41 7.50 4.56 -7.99
CA GLY A 41 8.65 5.31 -7.48
C GLY A 41 8.26 6.53 -6.65
N ASP A 42 6.97 6.81 -6.54
CA ASP A 42 6.50 7.99 -5.84
C ASP A 42 6.08 7.63 -4.41
N PRO A 43 6.73 8.17 -3.37
CA PRO A 43 6.36 7.85 -1.99
C PRO A 43 4.89 8.16 -1.66
N GLY A 44 4.34 9.21 -2.26
CA GLY A 44 2.94 9.53 -2.04
C GLY A 44 2.01 8.48 -2.58
N PHE A 45 2.35 7.90 -3.74
CA PHE A 45 1.58 6.81 -4.30
C PHE A 45 1.70 5.57 -3.43
N LEU A 46 2.91 5.27 -2.95
CA LEU A 46 3.13 4.12 -2.09
C LEU A 46 2.37 4.26 -0.77
N ALA A 47 2.31 5.47 -0.23
CA ALA A 47 1.50 5.72 0.96
C ALA A 47 0.03 5.39 0.68
N GLY A 48 -0.45 5.75 -0.49
CA GLY A 48 -1.82 5.44 -0.89
C GLY A 48 -2.08 3.95 -1.00
N VAL A 49 -1.09 3.19 -1.48
CA VAL A 49 -1.19 1.74 -1.58
C VAL A 49 -1.38 1.12 -0.20
N VAL A 50 -0.58 1.56 0.76
CA VAL A 50 -0.67 1.04 2.12
C VAL A 50 -1.98 1.47 2.77
N ASP A 51 -2.38 2.72 2.53
CA ASP A 51 -3.61 3.26 3.09
C ASP A 51 -4.84 2.49 2.59
N PHE A 52 -4.83 2.13 1.29
CA PHE A 52 -5.91 1.33 0.72
C PHE A 52 -6.06 0.01 1.47
N LEU A 53 -4.94 -0.64 1.77
CA LEU A 53 -4.95 -1.91 2.47
C LEU A 53 -5.45 -1.73 3.90
N MET A 54 -5.00 -0.69 4.57
CA MET A 54 -5.39 -0.45 5.96
C MET A 54 -6.83 0.00 6.11
N GLY A 55 -7.42 0.51 5.03
CA GLY A 55 -8.81 0.94 5.06
C GLY A 55 -9.81 -0.19 5.03
N HIS A 56 -9.34 -1.44 4.81
CA HIS A 56 -10.25 -2.58 4.73
C HIS A 56 -9.57 -3.80 5.33
N GLU A 57 -9.92 -4.10 6.56
CA GLU A 57 -9.25 -5.14 7.33
C GLU A 57 -9.21 -6.50 6.64
N PRO A 58 -10.30 -7.00 6.04
CA PRO A 58 -10.22 -8.29 5.35
C PRO A 58 -9.17 -8.31 4.26
N THR A 59 -8.98 -7.22 3.54
CA THR A 59 -7.96 -7.13 2.50
C THR A 59 -6.56 -7.14 3.12
N LEU A 60 -6.39 -6.40 4.21
CA LEU A 60 -5.12 -6.39 4.94
C LEU A 60 -4.74 -7.80 5.40
N LEU A 61 -5.69 -8.51 5.98
CA LEU A 61 -5.41 -9.84 6.48
C LEU A 61 -5.14 -10.82 5.35
N ALA A 62 -5.83 -10.66 4.23
CA ALA A 62 -5.59 -11.51 3.07
C ALA A 62 -4.18 -11.33 2.54
N PHE A 63 -3.71 -10.09 2.47
CA PHE A 63 -2.35 -9.81 2.03
C PHE A 63 -1.34 -10.42 3.00
N CYS A 64 -1.55 -10.22 4.30
CA CYS A 64 -0.63 -10.73 5.30
C CYS A 64 -0.56 -12.25 5.25
N ASP A 65 -1.70 -12.91 5.08
CA ASP A 65 -1.76 -14.35 5.02
C ASP A 65 -1.08 -14.88 3.76
N ALA A 66 -1.31 -14.21 2.63
CA ALA A 66 -0.77 -14.66 1.36
C ALA A 66 0.74 -14.50 1.26
N THR A 67 1.30 -13.51 1.94
CA THR A 67 2.72 -13.17 1.79
C THR A 67 3.54 -13.45 3.04
N GLY A 68 2.91 -13.81 4.15
CA GLY A 68 3.62 -14.00 5.40
C GLY A 68 4.06 -12.70 6.06
N THR A 69 3.54 -11.58 5.59
CA THR A 69 3.87 -10.28 6.17
C THR A 69 3.03 -10.05 7.42
N SER A 70 3.63 -9.50 8.45
CA SER A 70 2.92 -9.18 9.68
C SER A 70 2.06 -7.94 9.51
N PRO A 71 0.86 -7.88 10.10
CA PRO A 71 0.08 -6.64 10.07
C PRO A 71 0.84 -5.46 10.65
N GLN A 72 1.73 -5.71 11.61
CA GLN A 72 2.53 -4.64 12.20
C GLN A 72 3.48 -4.01 11.19
N ASP A 73 3.99 -4.80 10.26
CA ASP A 73 4.85 -4.27 9.21
C ASP A 73 4.08 -3.33 8.31
N VAL A 74 2.80 -3.63 8.05
CA VAL A 74 1.95 -2.77 7.24
C VAL A 74 1.67 -1.46 7.99
N VAL A 75 1.39 -1.54 9.29
CA VAL A 75 1.17 -0.36 10.11
C VAL A 75 2.43 0.52 10.12
N TYR A 76 3.58 -0.11 10.28
CA TYR A 76 4.85 0.63 10.26
C TYR A 76 5.06 1.33 8.92
N ALA A 77 4.80 0.62 7.82
CA ALA A 77 4.96 1.22 6.50
C ALA A 77 4.04 2.41 6.31
N HIS A 78 2.81 2.29 6.80
CA HIS A 78 1.86 3.38 6.72
C HIS A 78 2.37 4.61 7.48
N ALA A 79 2.87 4.39 8.69
CA ALA A 79 3.37 5.49 9.50
C ALA A 79 4.56 6.18 8.84
N VAL A 80 5.48 5.41 8.28
CA VAL A 80 6.67 5.97 7.65
C VAL A 80 6.33 6.74 6.38
N LEU A 81 5.46 6.17 5.55
CA LEU A 81 5.17 6.76 4.24
C LEU A 81 4.19 7.91 4.32
N SER A 82 3.28 7.90 5.33
CA SER A 82 2.24 8.90 5.39
C SER A 82 2.56 10.06 6.27
N GLY A 83 3.54 9.92 7.16
CA GLY A 83 3.48 10.85 8.12
C GLY A 83 4.57 11.44 8.87
N PRO A 84 5.75 11.29 8.51
CA PRO A 84 6.73 11.83 9.39
C PRO A 84 6.61 13.31 9.56
N ASP A 85 6.17 13.98 8.59
CA ASP A 85 6.07 15.38 8.64
C ASP A 85 4.72 15.81 8.93
N ASN A 86 3.99 14.97 9.38
CA ASN A 86 2.71 15.27 9.67
C ASN A 86 2.63 16.12 10.80
N PRO A 87 2.47 17.03 10.65
CA PRO A 87 2.53 17.82 11.76
C PRO A 87 1.43 17.75 12.58
N GLY A 88 1.39 17.32 12.38
CA GLY A 88 0.86 17.52 13.08
C GLY A 88 0.71 17.90 13.89
N ASP A 89 0.98 17.74 13.65
CA ASP A 89 1.04 18.01 14.27
C ASP A 89 0.89 18.58 15.01
N PHE A 90 0.80 18.85 14.86
CA PHE A 90 0.86 19.51 15.55
C PHE A 90 0.58 20.04 15.73
#